data_4d4cf681f1ab244510caf54aca8c3206
#
_entry.id   4d4cf681f1ab244510caf54aca8c3206
#
_cell.length_a   1.000
_cell.length_b   1.000
_cell.length_c   1.000
_cell.angle_alpha   90.00
_cell.angle_beta   90.00
_cell.angle_gamma   90.00
#
_symmetry.space_group_name_H-M   'P 1'
#
loop_
_entity.id
_entity.type
_entity.pdbx_description
1 polymer ?
#
loop_
_entity_poly.entity_id
_entity_poly.type
_entity_poly.pdbx_seq_one_letter_code
_entity_poly.pdbx_strand_id
1 'polypeptide(L)'
;ICTNQNNEVVLDFKRWVMVKKKNRGSLDTKTTLPELPNELSKVDIQEIALSYNFDLNNFNLTDSGSTASFEDFTVGEKIDHIDGMTVEESEHMLATKLYQNTAKVHFNHYYEKEGRFGKRIVYGGHVISLVRSLSFNGLANAVKIVGINGGSHAAPCFAGKTVFSWSEIIDVLDINENIGAIRIKTNGIGDAPASDFQDKNEDGKF
;
A
#
# COMPACT_ATOMS: atom_id res chain seq x y z
N ILE A 1 10.93 -5.32 13.18
CA ILE A 1 11.90 -6.02 12.31
C ILE A 1 11.42 -7.46 12.17
N CYS A 2 11.35 -7.97 10.94
CA CYS A 2 11.06 -9.37 10.65
C CYS A 2 12.29 -10.01 10.04
N THR A 3 12.56 -11.26 10.46
CA THR A 3 13.68 -12.05 9.94
C THR A 3 13.17 -13.35 9.32
N ASN A 4 13.90 -13.89 8.37
CA ASN A 4 13.66 -15.22 7.82
C ASN A 4 14.31 -16.32 8.69
N GLN A 5 14.26 -17.58 8.22
CA GLN A 5 14.83 -18.75 8.91
C GLN A 5 16.35 -18.70 9.05
N ASN A 6 17.04 -17.86 8.30
CA ASN A 6 18.50 -17.68 8.35
C ASN A 6 18.91 -16.48 9.22
N ASN A 7 17.95 -15.85 9.96
CA ASN A 7 18.11 -14.60 10.71
C ASN A 7 18.46 -13.37 9.85
N GLU A 8 18.19 -13.41 8.55
CA GLU A 8 18.35 -12.26 7.68
C GLU A 8 17.14 -11.35 7.81
N VAL A 9 17.37 -10.03 7.91
CA VAL A 9 16.27 -9.04 7.95
C VAL A 9 15.59 -8.99 6.59
N VAL A 10 14.32 -9.34 6.54
CA VAL A 10 13.50 -9.33 5.32
C VAL A 10 12.47 -8.21 5.31
N LEU A 11 12.20 -7.59 6.45
CA LEU A 11 11.32 -6.43 6.57
C LEU A 11 11.66 -5.63 7.81
N ASP A 12 11.91 -4.34 7.63
CA ASP A 12 11.98 -3.35 8.70
C ASP A 12 10.95 -2.25 8.44
N PHE A 13 10.09 -1.98 9.42
CA PHE A 13 9.04 -0.98 9.27
C PHE A 13 8.65 -0.35 10.60
N LYS A 14 8.08 0.83 10.52
CA LYS A 14 7.45 1.55 11.63
C LYS A 14 5.96 1.71 11.33
N ARG A 15 5.12 1.59 12.34
CA ARG A 15 3.69 1.83 12.19
C ARG A 15 3.11 2.47 13.45
N TRP A 16 2.03 3.20 13.27
CA TRP A 16 1.19 3.69 14.35
C TRP A 16 -0.08 2.86 14.46
N VAL A 17 -0.48 2.55 15.68
CA VAL A 17 -1.72 1.83 15.93
C VAL A 17 -2.50 2.51 17.05
N MET A 18 -3.82 2.52 16.90
CA MET A 18 -4.73 3.01 17.92
C MET A 18 -5.03 1.87 18.90
N VAL A 19 -4.71 2.06 20.18
CA VAL A 19 -4.96 1.08 21.23
C VAL A 19 -5.99 1.62 22.21
N LYS A 20 -7.03 0.84 22.52
CA LYS A 20 -8.02 1.22 23.55
C LYS A 20 -7.33 1.31 24.91
N LYS A 21 -7.48 2.46 25.57
CA LYS A 21 -7.02 2.64 26.95
C LYS A 21 -7.85 1.78 27.91
N LYS A 22 -7.21 1.16 28.89
CA LYS A 22 -7.89 0.42 29.95
C LYS A 22 -8.71 1.37 30.84
N ASN A 23 -8.16 2.55 31.14
CA ASN A 23 -8.80 3.61 31.91
C ASN A 23 -9.00 4.86 31.04
N ARG A 24 -10.10 5.60 31.24
CA ARG A 24 -10.41 6.80 30.45
C ARG A 24 -9.57 8.04 30.82
N GLY A 25 -8.75 7.99 31.87
CA GLY A 25 -7.88 9.10 32.27
C GLY A 25 -6.80 9.40 31.23
N SER A 26 -6.32 10.65 31.19
CA SER A 26 -5.14 11.00 30.43
C SER A 26 -3.92 10.33 31.08
N LEU A 27 -3.16 9.57 30.31
CA LEU A 27 -1.82 9.18 30.76
C LEU A 27 -0.90 10.34 30.39
N ASP A 28 -0.26 10.90 31.39
CA ASP A 28 0.79 11.90 31.22
C ASP A 28 2.07 11.18 30.77
N THR A 29 2.03 10.58 29.60
CA THR A 29 3.16 9.86 29.03
C THR A 29 3.85 10.78 28.03
N LYS A 30 5.13 11.01 28.27
CA LYS A 30 6.01 11.65 27.29
C LYS A 30 5.96 10.85 26.00
N THR A 31 5.37 11.41 24.96
CA THR A 31 5.35 10.78 23.65
C THR A 31 6.73 10.90 23.03
N THR A 32 7.39 9.77 22.80
CA THR A 32 8.62 9.73 22.02
C THR A 32 8.29 9.34 20.61
N LEU A 33 8.50 10.26 19.68
CA LEU A 33 8.38 9.97 18.24
C LEU A 33 9.76 9.53 17.74
N PRO A 34 9.89 8.36 17.11
CA PRO A 34 11.13 7.98 16.48
C PRO A 34 11.45 8.93 15.32
N GLU A 35 12.70 9.30 15.16
CA GLU A 35 13.16 9.92 13.93
C GLU A 35 13.08 8.89 12.80
N LEU A 36 12.37 9.23 11.75
CA LEU A 36 12.22 8.40 10.57
C LEU A 36 12.53 9.24 9.35
N PRO A 37 13.30 8.73 8.39
CA PRO A 37 13.43 9.38 7.10
C PRO A 37 12.04 9.40 6.44
N ASN A 38 11.72 10.49 5.77
CA ASN A 38 10.45 10.61 5.05
C ASN A 38 10.41 9.69 3.83
N GLU A 39 11.59 9.28 3.36
CA GLU A 39 11.75 8.44 2.19
C GLU A 39 13.06 7.65 2.26
N LEU A 40 13.14 6.57 1.52
CA LEU A 40 14.39 5.86 1.29
C LEU A 40 15.35 6.76 0.52
N SER A 41 16.63 6.76 0.90
CA SER A 41 17.66 7.47 0.14
C SER A 41 17.88 6.79 -1.22
N LYS A 42 18.45 7.54 -2.17
CA LYS A 42 18.81 6.97 -3.49
C LYS A 42 19.81 5.83 -3.35
N VAL A 43 20.71 5.90 -2.37
CA VAL A 43 21.69 4.84 -2.09
C VAL A 43 20.98 3.57 -1.60
N ASP A 44 20.05 3.70 -0.63
CA ASP A 44 19.30 2.53 -0.13
C ASP A 44 18.49 1.86 -1.24
N ILE A 45 17.82 2.67 -2.09
CA ILE A 45 17.05 2.15 -3.23
C ILE A 45 17.96 1.38 -4.18
N GLN A 46 19.13 1.93 -4.50
CA GLN A 46 20.09 1.31 -5.39
C GLN A 46 20.63 -0.01 -4.82
N GLU A 47 21.02 -0.01 -3.54
CA GLU A 47 21.50 -1.22 -2.86
C GLU A 47 20.44 -2.32 -2.83
N ILE A 48 19.19 -1.98 -2.48
CA ILE A 48 18.09 -2.93 -2.45
C ILE A 48 17.78 -3.45 -3.85
N ALA A 49 17.69 -2.57 -4.86
CA ALA A 49 17.40 -2.95 -6.23
C ALA A 49 18.47 -3.90 -6.79
N LEU A 50 19.74 -3.64 -6.54
CA LEU A 50 20.85 -4.46 -6.99
C LEU A 50 20.97 -5.78 -6.21
N SER A 51 20.40 -5.89 -5.02
CA SER A 51 20.34 -7.14 -4.26
C SER A 51 19.44 -8.20 -4.92
N TYR A 52 18.51 -7.79 -5.79
CA TYR A 52 17.67 -8.71 -6.54
C TYR A 52 18.44 -9.25 -7.75
N ASN A 53 18.45 -10.57 -7.89
CA ASN A 53 18.99 -11.22 -9.06
C ASN A 53 17.92 -11.33 -10.15
N PHE A 54 17.75 -10.27 -10.94
CA PHE A 54 16.81 -10.27 -12.06
C PHE A 54 17.37 -11.09 -13.21
N ASP A 55 16.58 -12.03 -13.72
CA ASP A 55 16.90 -12.73 -14.98
C ASP A 55 16.46 -11.87 -16.18
N LEU A 56 17.29 -10.89 -16.51
CA LEU A 56 17.01 -9.95 -17.60
C LEU A 56 17.01 -10.64 -18.99
N ASN A 57 17.66 -11.80 -19.13
CA ASN A 57 17.69 -12.51 -20.41
C ASN A 57 16.34 -13.13 -20.78
N ASN A 58 15.56 -13.48 -19.76
CA ASN A 58 14.23 -14.06 -19.92
C ASN A 58 13.09 -13.05 -19.64
N PHE A 59 13.43 -11.79 -19.39
CA PHE A 59 12.42 -10.76 -19.18
C PHE A 59 11.94 -10.20 -20.53
N ASN A 60 10.63 -10.30 -20.76
CA ASN A 60 9.98 -9.75 -21.95
C ASN A 60 8.87 -8.78 -21.54
N LEU A 61 9.00 -7.51 -21.90
CA LEU A 61 8.04 -6.47 -21.56
C LEU A 61 6.60 -6.82 -21.99
N THR A 62 6.45 -7.45 -23.14
CA THR A 62 5.13 -7.75 -23.70
C THR A 62 4.37 -8.88 -23.01
N ASP A 63 5.06 -9.72 -22.22
CA ASP A 63 4.42 -10.85 -21.52
C ASP A 63 3.44 -10.40 -20.43
N SER A 64 3.59 -9.19 -19.92
CA SER A 64 2.66 -8.56 -18.98
C SER A 64 1.40 -7.97 -19.64
N GLY A 65 1.37 -7.91 -20.96
CA GLY A 65 0.37 -7.16 -21.73
C GLY A 65 0.66 -5.66 -21.85
N SER A 66 1.78 -5.18 -21.30
CA SER A 66 2.23 -3.79 -21.40
C SER A 66 3.57 -3.70 -22.12
N THR A 67 3.75 -2.64 -22.90
CA THR A 67 5.04 -2.31 -23.52
C THR A 67 5.80 -1.21 -22.77
N ALA A 68 5.20 -0.65 -21.69
CA ALA A 68 5.82 0.43 -20.95
C ALA A 68 7.07 -0.05 -20.22
N SER A 69 8.16 0.68 -20.41
CA SER A 69 9.45 0.52 -19.75
C SER A 69 9.75 1.70 -18.83
N PHE A 70 10.87 1.67 -18.14
CA PHE A 70 11.28 2.76 -17.23
C PHE A 70 11.32 4.12 -17.90
N GLU A 71 11.79 4.17 -19.15
CA GLU A 71 11.99 5.40 -19.94
C GLU A 71 10.67 6.07 -20.35
N ASP A 72 9.56 5.35 -20.30
CA ASP A 72 8.24 5.87 -20.66
C ASP A 72 7.60 6.69 -19.52
N PHE A 73 8.10 6.56 -18.28
CA PHE A 73 7.53 7.26 -17.14
C PHE A 73 8.12 8.66 -16.93
N THR A 74 7.25 9.64 -16.72
CA THR A 74 7.63 11.03 -16.50
C THR A 74 7.16 11.53 -15.14
N VAL A 75 8.02 12.25 -14.41
CA VAL A 75 7.64 12.85 -13.10
C VAL A 75 6.45 13.79 -13.28
N GLY A 76 5.45 13.64 -12.42
CA GLY A 76 4.17 14.35 -12.47
C GLY A 76 3.10 13.68 -13.33
N GLU A 77 3.44 12.62 -14.05
CA GLU A 77 2.46 11.81 -14.79
C GLU A 77 1.47 11.14 -13.81
N LYS A 78 0.19 11.18 -14.18
CA LYS A 78 -0.89 10.51 -13.45
C LYS A 78 -1.49 9.38 -14.25
N ILE A 79 -1.59 8.23 -13.64
CA ILE A 79 -2.04 6.99 -14.26
C ILE A 79 -3.35 6.56 -13.59
N ASP A 80 -4.45 6.56 -14.34
CA ASP A 80 -5.70 5.92 -13.93
C ASP A 80 -5.58 4.41 -14.17
N HIS A 81 -5.77 3.62 -13.11
CA HIS A 81 -5.72 2.16 -13.20
C HIS A 81 -7.03 1.54 -13.66
N ILE A 82 -8.02 2.37 -14.00
CA ILE A 82 -9.28 2.10 -14.70
C ILE A 82 -10.21 1.20 -13.91
N ASP A 83 -9.80 -0.04 -13.63
CA ASP A 83 -10.66 -1.06 -13.01
C ASP A 83 -10.92 -0.80 -11.53
N GLY A 84 -12.09 -1.24 -11.07
CA GLY A 84 -12.47 -1.26 -9.68
C GLY A 84 -12.70 -2.68 -9.18
N MET A 85 -12.41 -2.92 -7.90
CA MET A 85 -12.64 -4.21 -7.26
C MET A 85 -13.52 -4.03 -6.03
N THR A 86 -14.67 -4.71 -6.03
CA THR A 86 -15.60 -4.70 -4.88
C THR A 86 -15.08 -5.65 -3.81
N VAL A 87 -14.95 -5.14 -2.59
CA VAL A 87 -14.51 -5.92 -1.44
C VAL A 87 -15.65 -6.75 -0.90
N GLU A 88 -15.50 -8.07 -0.91
CA GLU A 88 -16.50 -9.00 -0.38
C GLU A 88 -16.24 -9.35 1.10
N GLU A 89 -17.34 -9.62 1.85
CA GLU A 89 -17.24 -10.03 3.27
C GLU A 89 -16.40 -11.29 3.45
N SER A 90 -16.55 -12.29 2.59
CA SER A 90 -15.79 -13.54 2.67
C SER A 90 -14.31 -13.34 2.39
N GLU A 91 -14.00 -12.49 1.43
CA GLU A 91 -12.65 -12.19 0.97
C GLU A 91 -11.85 -11.49 2.08
N HIS A 92 -12.32 -10.36 2.61
CA HIS A 92 -11.60 -9.65 3.65
C HIS A 92 -11.49 -10.47 4.94
N MET A 93 -12.47 -11.33 5.24
CA MET A 93 -12.40 -12.25 6.37
C MET A 93 -11.36 -13.35 6.16
N LEU A 94 -11.26 -13.88 4.94
CA LEU A 94 -10.21 -14.83 4.59
C LEU A 94 -8.82 -14.20 4.76
N ALA A 95 -8.61 -13.01 4.19
CA ALA A 95 -7.36 -12.26 4.34
C ALA A 95 -7.02 -12.00 5.81
N THR A 96 -7.99 -11.55 6.61
CA THR A 96 -7.81 -11.31 8.06
C THR A 96 -7.33 -12.55 8.80
N LYS A 97 -7.90 -13.72 8.48
CA LYS A 97 -7.53 -15.02 9.08
C LYS A 97 -6.15 -15.50 8.62
N LEU A 98 -5.87 -15.43 7.33
CA LEU A 98 -4.59 -15.86 6.74
C LEU A 98 -3.42 -15.06 7.29
N TYR A 99 -3.58 -13.75 7.44
CA TYR A 99 -2.55 -12.88 8.00
C TYR A 99 -2.57 -12.83 9.55
N GLN A 100 -3.41 -13.64 10.18
CA GLN A 100 -3.51 -13.74 11.65
C GLN A 100 -3.68 -12.38 12.32
N ASN A 101 -4.51 -11.51 11.73
CA ASN A 101 -4.79 -10.20 12.29
C ASN A 101 -5.53 -10.34 13.63
N THR A 102 -5.00 -9.75 14.68
CA THR A 102 -5.54 -9.85 16.05
C THR A 102 -6.48 -8.73 16.46
N ALA A 103 -6.71 -7.74 15.59
CA ALA A 103 -7.59 -6.62 15.89
C ALA A 103 -9.06 -7.00 15.66
N LYS A 104 -9.84 -7.08 16.74
CA LYS A 104 -11.26 -7.52 16.73
C LYS A 104 -12.13 -6.74 15.76
N VAL A 105 -11.83 -5.48 15.52
CA VAL A 105 -12.56 -4.60 14.61
C VAL A 105 -12.64 -5.13 13.18
N HIS A 106 -11.73 -6.02 12.78
CA HIS A 106 -11.71 -6.61 11.45
C HIS A 106 -12.45 -7.95 11.36
N PHE A 107 -12.61 -8.68 12.46
CA PHE A 107 -13.15 -10.05 12.37
C PHE A 107 -14.32 -10.37 13.31
N ASN A 108 -14.54 -9.61 14.38
CA ASN A 108 -15.53 -9.97 15.38
C ASN A 108 -16.83 -9.17 15.22
N HIS A 109 -17.73 -9.68 14.39
CA HIS A 109 -19.02 -9.05 14.13
C HIS A 109 -19.87 -8.91 15.41
N TYR A 110 -19.81 -9.86 16.32
CA TYR A 110 -20.61 -9.83 17.55
C TYR A 110 -20.34 -8.57 18.40
N TYR A 111 -19.09 -8.15 18.50
CA TYR A 111 -18.73 -6.91 19.20
C TYR A 111 -18.90 -5.67 18.34
N GLU A 112 -18.59 -5.77 17.05
CA GLU A 112 -18.56 -4.59 16.18
C GLU A 112 -19.95 -4.12 15.72
N LYS A 113 -21.00 -4.94 15.85
CA LYS A 113 -22.39 -4.49 15.66
C LYS A 113 -22.80 -3.40 16.65
N GLU A 114 -22.19 -3.38 17.85
CA GLU A 114 -22.36 -2.36 18.89
C GLU A 114 -21.20 -1.33 18.88
N GLY A 115 -20.27 -1.46 17.94
CA GLY A 115 -19.12 -0.58 17.78
C GLY A 115 -19.45 0.73 17.07
N ARG A 116 -18.43 1.56 16.87
CA ARG A 116 -18.56 2.90 16.27
C ARG A 116 -19.28 2.89 14.91
N PHE A 117 -19.09 1.86 14.10
CA PHE A 117 -19.60 1.80 12.74
C PHE A 117 -20.76 0.81 12.55
N GLY A 118 -21.17 0.10 13.62
CA GLY A 118 -22.20 -0.94 13.54
C GLY A 118 -21.82 -2.17 12.70
N LYS A 119 -20.58 -2.24 12.22
CA LYS A 119 -20.06 -3.32 11.37
C LYS A 119 -18.54 -3.36 11.41
N ARG A 120 -17.98 -4.48 10.95
CA ARG A 120 -16.53 -4.64 10.84
C ARG A 120 -15.97 -3.73 9.75
N ILE A 121 -14.77 -3.19 9.97
CA ILE A 121 -13.99 -2.53 8.92
C ILE A 121 -13.05 -3.55 8.26
N VAL A 122 -12.81 -3.36 6.98
CA VAL A 122 -11.85 -4.15 6.23
C VAL A 122 -10.45 -3.93 6.78
N TYR A 123 -9.66 -4.99 6.85
CA TYR A 123 -8.27 -4.90 7.27
C TYR A 123 -7.48 -4.00 6.32
N GLY A 124 -6.80 -2.99 6.88
CA GLY A 124 -6.11 -1.97 6.09
C GLY A 124 -5.04 -2.52 5.16
N GLY A 125 -4.31 -3.56 5.56
CA GLY A 125 -3.36 -4.24 4.70
C GLY A 125 -4.00 -4.88 3.46
N HIS A 126 -5.24 -5.38 3.59
CA HIS A 126 -6.00 -5.90 2.44
C HIS A 126 -6.35 -4.77 1.46
N VAL A 127 -6.79 -3.62 1.96
CA VAL A 127 -7.07 -2.44 1.11
C VAL A 127 -5.82 -1.97 0.36
N ILE A 128 -4.68 -1.88 1.04
CA ILE A 128 -3.39 -1.51 0.40
C ILE A 128 -3.02 -2.52 -0.69
N SER A 129 -3.22 -3.81 -0.42
CA SER A 129 -2.93 -4.87 -1.39
C SER A 129 -3.83 -4.79 -2.62
N LEU A 130 -5.12 -4.49 -2.45
CA LEU A 130 -6.06 -4.27 -3.57
C LEU A 130 -5.64 -3.08 -4.42
N VAL A 131 -5.37 -1.94 -3.79
CA VAL A 131 -4.93 -0.72 -4.47
C VAL A 131 -3.65 -0.98 -5.28
N ARG A 132 -2.69 -1.71 -4.70
CA ARG A 132 -1.47 -2.10 -5.42
C ARG A 132 -1.75 -3.11 -6.54
N SER A 133 -2.67 -4.04 -6.34
CA SER A 133 -3.06 -5.02 -7.36
C SER A 133 -3.69 -4.32 -8.58
N LEU A 134 -4.61 -3.38 -8.36
CA LEU A 134 -5.23 -2.60 -9.43
C LEU A 134 -4.21 -1.80 -10.21
N SER A 135 -3.13 -1.34 -9.58
CA SER A 135 -2.06 -0.59 -10.24
C SER A 135 -1.24 -1.42 -11.24
N PHE A 136 -1.51 -2.72 -11.37
CA PHE A 136 -0.98 -3.53 -12.48
C PHE A 136 -1.36 -2.92 -13.83
N ASN A 137 -2.57 -2.38 -13.96
CA ASN A 137 -2.96 -1.59 -15.12
C ASN A 137 -2.15 -0.28 -15.17
N GLY A 138 -1.20 -0.22 -16.08
CA GLY A 138 -0.28 0.92 -16.27
C GLY A 138 1.11 0.71 -15.62
N LEU A 139 1.27 -0.19 -14.63
CA LEU A 139 2.54 -0.45 -13.96
C LEU A 139 2.94 -1.93 -14.01
N ALA A 140 2.48 -2.68 -15.02
CA ALA A 140 2.66 -4.13 -15.10
C ALA A 140 4.13 -4.56 -15.07
N ASN A 141 5.03 -3.77 -15.68
CA ASN A 141 6.46 -4.05 -15.75
C ASN A 141 7.26 -3.53 -14.53
N ALA A 142 6.60 -2.86 -13.57
CA ALA A 142 7.20 -2.54 -12.27
C ALA A 142 7.13 -3.76 -11.32
N VAL A 143 8.00 -4.71 -11.54
CA VAL A 143 7.92 -6.09 -11.00
C VAL A 143 8.28 -6.24 -9.52
N LYS A 144 8.93 -5.24 -8.92
CA LYS A 144 9.38 -5.31 -7.52
C LYS A 144 9.05 -4.04 -6.74
N ILE A 145 8.63 -4.24 -5.50
CA ILE A 145 8.55 -3.16 -4.51
C ILE A 145 9.88 -3.11 -3.76
N VAL A 146 10.63 -2.04 -3.94
CA VAL A 146 11.91 -1.80 -3.26
C VAL A 146 11.68 -1.27 -1.85
N GLY A 147 10.66 -0.44 -1.67
CA GLY A 147 10.33 0.11 -0.36
C GLY A 147 8.99 0.84 -0.35
N ILE A 148 8.52 1.13 0.85
CA ILE A 148 7.29 1.89 1.10
C ILE A 148 7.66 3.02 2.06
N ASN A 149 7.66 4.26 1.56
CA ASN A 149 8.05 5.44 2.35
C ASN A 149 6.98 5.82 3.39
N GLY A 150 5.73 5.55 3.08
CA GLY A 150 4.62 5.86 3.99
C GLY A 150 3.27 5.55 3.37
N GLY A 151 2.24 5.83 4.14
CA GLY A 151 0.86 5.67 3.71
C GLY A 151 -0.10 5.88 4.87
N SER A 152 -1.33 6.21 4.56
CA SER A 152 -2.39 6.42 5.55
C SER A 152 -3.73 5.89 5.05
N HIS A 153 -4.59 5.52 6.00
CA HIS A 153 -5.99 5.25 5.73
C HIS A 153 -6.80 6.50 6.06
N ALA A 154 -7.24 7.22 5.04
CA ALA A 154 -8.02 8.43 5.20
C ALA A 154 -9.45 8.16 5.71
N ALA A 155 -10.02 7.03 5.29
CA ALA A 155 -11.37 6.62 5.64
C ALA A 155 -11.45 5.10 5.90
N PRO A 156 -12.44 4.64 6.70
CA PRO A 156 -12.68 3.21 6.85
C PRO A 156 -13.24 2.61 5.56
N CYS A 157 -12.71 1.47 5.16
CA CYS A 157 -13.26 0.65 4.08
C CYS A 157 -14.16 -0.44 4.67
N PHE A 158 -15.28 -0.71 4.00
CA PHE A 158 -16.25 -1.73 4.38
C PHE A 158 -16.49 -2.69 3.22
N ALA A 159 -16.87 -3.92 3.52
CA ALA A 159 -17.37 -4.83 2.50
C ALA A 159 -18.58 -4.22 1.75
N GLY A 160 -18.67 -4.51 0.47
CA GLY A 160 -19.59 -3.91 -0.47
C GLY A 160 -19.10 -2.64 -1.15
N LYS A 161 -17.99 -2.05 -0.69
CA LYS A 161 -17.35 -0.93 -1.40
C LYS A 161 -16.52 -1.41 -2.58
N THR A 162 -16.60 -0.68 -3.68
CA THR A 162 -15.71 -0.88 -4.82
C THR A 162 -14.51 0.06 -4.68
N VAL A 163 -13.31 -0.50 -4.68
CA VAL A 163 -12.06 0.25 -4.61
C VAL A 163 -11.51 0.43 -6.01
N PHE A 164 -11.24 1.68 -6.37
CA PHE A 164 -10.50 2.10 -7.56
C PHE A 164 -9.15 2.67 -7.15
N SER A 165 -8.23 2.82 -8.09
CA SER A 165 -6.94 3.43 -7.78
C SER A 165 -6.34 4.21 -8.93
N TRP A 166 -5.48 5.17 -8.58
CA TRP A 166 -4.63 5.91 -9.50
C TRP A 166 -3.27 6.17 -8.87
N SER A 167 -2.26 6.38 -9.70
CA SER A 167 -0.89 6.68 -9.24
C SER A 167 -0.35 7.94 -9.88
N GLU A 168 0.54 8.63 -9.17
CA GLU A 168 1.35 9.73 -9.67
C GLU A 168 2.82 9.33 -9.59
N ILE A 169 3.56 9.54 -10.66
CA ILE A 169 5.01 9.36 -10.68
C ILE A 169 5.65 10.55 -9.95
N ILE A 170 6.28 10.30 -8.81
CA ILE A 170 6.87 11.36 -7.97
C ILE A 170 8.35 11.55 -8.28
N ASP A 171 9.06 10.47 -8.57
CA ASP A 171 10.49 10.50 -8.88
C ASP A 171 10.87 9.31 -9.76
N VAL A 172 11.94 9.45 -10.52
CA VAL A 172 12.55 8.41 -11.33
C VAL A 172 14.04 8.33 -11.03
N LEU A 173 14.60 7.14 -10.97
CA LEU A 173 15.99 6.92 -10.63
C LEU A 173 16.61 5.83 -11.50
N ASP A 174 17.61 6.18 -12.28
CA ASP A 174 18.49 5.23 -12.94
C ASP A 174 19.29 4.43 -11.90
N ILE A 175 19.17 3.12 -11.94
CA ILE A 175 19.96 2.22 -11.10
C ILE A 175 21.20 1.76 -11.84
N ASN A 176 21.02 1.26 -13.06
CA ASN A 176 22.08 0.91 -14.00
C ASN A 176 21.53 0.85 -15.42
N GLU A 177 22.32 0.43 -16.40
CA GLU A 177 21.95 0.36 -17.82
C GLU A 177 20.70 -0.48 -18.16
N ASN A 178 20.25 -1.34 -17.23
CA ASN A 178 19.15 -2.29 -17.45
C ASN A 178 18.00 -2.15 -16.45
N ILE A 179 18.17 -1.38 -15.40
CA ILE A 179 17.20 -1.27 -14.29
C ILE A 179 17.02 0.17 -13.90
N GLY A 180 15.78 0.61 -13.88
CA GLY A 180 15.35 1.86 -13.25
C GLY A 180 14.42 1.61 -12.06
N ALA A 181 14.24 2.62 -11.25
CA ALA A 181 13.27 2.65 -10.17
C ALA A 181 12.37 3.88 -10.30
N ILE A 182 11.08 3.69 -10.11
CA ILE A 182 10.12 4.77 -10.03
C ILE A 182 9.58 4.90 -8.62
N ARG A 183 9.43 6.12 -8.15
CA ARG A 183 8.70 6.42 -6.90
C ARG A 183 7.30 6.88 -7.28
N ILE A 184 6.31 6.23 -6.71
CA ILE A 184 4.91 6.51 -7.00
C ILE A 184 4.15 6.86 -5.72
N LYS A 185 3.17 7.74 -5.85
CA LYS A 185 2.10 7.95 -4.87
C LYS A 185 0.85 7.28 -5.40
N THR A 186 0.38 6.21 -4.76
CA THR A 186 -0.83 5.52 -5.18
C THR A 186 -1.97 5.83 -4.21
N ASN A 187 -3.10 6.25 -4.75
CA ASN A 187 -4.31 6.59 -4.03
C ASN A 187 -5.41 5.57 -4.31
N GLY A 188 -6.07 5.09 -3.26
CA GLY A 188 -7.27 4.26 -3.34
C GLY A 188 -8.52 5.09 -3.10
N ILE A 189 -9.52 4.96 -3.97
CA ILE A 189 -10.79 5.67 -3.92
C ILE A 189 -11.92 4.66 -3.79
N GLY A 190 -12.87 4.91 -2.89
CA GLY A 190 -14.04 4.05 -2.70
C GLY A 190 -15.27 4.56 -3.45
N ASP A 191 -15.95 3.67 -4.17
CA ASP A 191 -17.23 3.89 -4.84
C ASP A 191 -17.25 5.02 -5.88
N ALA A 192 -16.09 5.40 -6.42
CA ALA A 192 -15.98 6.38 -7.51
C ALA A 192 -14.80 6.02 -8.42
N PRO A 193 -14.91 6.21 -9.76
CA PRO A 193 -13.79 6.06 -10.68
C PRO A 193 -12.61 6.97 -10.30
N ALA A 194 -11.41 6.52 -10.63
CA ALA A 194 -10.18 7.24 -10.32
C ALA A 194 -9.76 8.28 -11.37
N SER A 195 -10.49 8.39 -12.48
CA SER A 195 -10.20 9.26 -13.61
C SER A 195 -10.05 10.76 -13.30
N ASP A 196 -10.68 11.21 -12.22
CA ASP A 196 -10.59 12.60 -11.76
C ASP A 196 -9.35 12.85 -10.89
N PHE A 197 -8.54 11.82 -10.63
CA PHE A 197 -7.32 11.88 -9.83
C PHE A 197 -7.51 12.56 -8.46
N GLN A 198 -8.61 12.23 -7.80
CA GLN A 198 -8.94 12.80 -6.49
C GLN A 198 -7.86 12.46 -5.46
N ASP A 199 -7.37 13.49 -4.78
CA ASP A 199 -6.32 13.40 -3.79
C ASP A 199 -6.83 13.48 -2.35
N LYS A 200 -8.03 14.05 -2.20
CA LYS A 200 -8.70 14.24 -0.90
C LYS A 200 -10.17 13.89 -1.01
N ASN A 201 -10.74 13.39 0.09
CA ASN A 201 -12.18 13.22 0.18
C ASN A 201 -12.89 14.59 0.31
N GLU A 202 -14.24 14.60 0.31
CA GLU A 202 -15.06 15.80 0.45
C GLU A 202 -14.75 16.60 1.73
N ASP A 203 -14.27 15.93 2.79
CA ASP A 203 -13.82 16.54 4.05
C ASP A 203 -12.39 17.12 3.97
N GLY A 204 -11.71 17.06 2.83
CA GLY A 204 -10.35 17.50 2.64
C GLY A 204 -9.29 16.63 3.33
N LYS A 205 -9.63 15.38 3.68
CA LYS A 205 -8.71 14.41 4.29
C LYS A 205 -8.11 13.49 3.22
N PHE A 206 -6.84 13.12 3.44
CA PHE A 206 -6.15 12.12 2.63
C PHE A 206 -6.59 10.71 2.99
#